data_57efddf8c840b0c5f0a3e5307f8b4f5a
#
_entry.id   57efddf8c840b0c5f0a3e5307f8b4f5a
#
_cell.length_a   1.000
_cell.length_b   1.000
_cell.length_c   1.000
_cell.angle_alpha   90.00
_cell.angle_beta   90.00
_cell.angle_gamma   90.00
#
_symmetry.space_group_name_H-M   'P 1'
#
loop_
_entity.id
_entity.type
_entity.pdbx_description
1 polymer ?
#
loop_
_entity_poly.entity_id
_entity_poly.type
_entity_poly.pdbx_seq_one_letter_code
_entity_poly.pdbx_strand_id
1 'polypeptide(L)' 'MLATTSPKIVGENLKRLIKESEYRTQERFAEAVFTDVTTVRRWLKNGIDEISTVLTVADVLGVDVTALLF' A
#
# COMPACT_ATOMS: atom_id res chain seq x y z
N MET A 1 16.16 7.07 -17.85
CA MET A 1 15.61 6.97 -16.54
C MET A 1 14.23 6.33 -16.57
N LEU A 2 13.93 5.56 -15.59
CA LEU A 2 12.68 4.87 -15.60
C LEU A 2 11.84 5.26 -14.45
N ALA A 3 10.91 6.09 -14.68
CA ALA A 3 10.00 6.45 -13.63
C ALA A 3 8.70 5.72 -13.89
N THR A 4 8.77 4.43 -13.82
CA THR A 4 7.61 3.62 -14.13
C THR A 4 6.60 3.63 -13.01
N THR A 5 7.03 4.05 -11.81
CA THR A 5 6.16 4.06 -10.66
C THR A 5 6.06 5.47 -10.12
N SER A 6 4.86 5.95 -9.91
CA SER A 6 4.65 7.24 -9.27
C SER A 6 3.96 7.02 -7.93
N PRO A 7 4.12 7.95 -6.99
CA PRO A 7 3.43 7.84 -5.71
C PRO A 7 1.92 7.74 -5.87
N LYS A 8 1.38 8.42 -6.86
CA LYS A 8 -0.06 8.37 -7.11
C LYS A 8 -0.50 6.97 -7.51
N ILE A 9 0.26 6.31 -8.38
CA ILE A 9 -0.06 4.96 -8.81
C ILE A 9 0.00 3.99 -7.63
N VAL A 10 1.03 4.10 -6.80
CA VAL A 10 1.16 3.25 -5.62
C VAL A 10 -0.04 3.46 -4.69
N GLY A 11 -0.42 4.71 -4.45
CA GLY A 11 -1.55 5.00 -3.58
C GLY A 11 -2.85 4.44 -4.11
N GLU A 12 -3.09 4.58 -5.41
CA GLU A 12 -4.31 4.06 -6.02
C GLU A 12 -4.36 2.54 -5.99
N ASN A 13 -3.22 1.91 -6.29
CA ASN A 13 -3.14 0.46 -6.22
C ASN A 13 -3.37 -0.03 -4.80
N LEU A 14 -2.77 0.63 -3.83
CA LEU A 14 -2.93 0.25 -2.44
C LEU A 14 -4.39 0.36 -2.00
N LYS A 15 -5.06 1.43 -2.39
CA LYS A 15 -6.47 1.61 -2.05
C LYS A 15 -7.32 0.47 -2.59
N ARG A 16 -7.11 0.11 -3.84
CA ARG A 16 -7.85 -0.99 -4.46
C ARG A 16 -7.55 -2.32 -3.79
N LEU A 17 -6.27 -2.57 -3.51
CA LEU A 17 -5.86 -3.84 -2.92
C LEU A 17 -6.40 -4.01 -1.51
N ILE A 18 -6.44 -2.95 -0.71
CA ILE A 18 -7.02 -3.02 0.62
C ILE A 18 -8.51 -3.35 0.52
N LYS A 19 -9.21 -2.69 -0.39
CA LYS A 19 -10.64 -2.90 -0.56
C LYS A 19 -10.95 -4.32 -0.99
N GLU A 20 -10.08 -4.93 -1.80
CA GLU A 20 -10.27 -6.29 -2.28
C GLU A 20 -9.73 -7.35 -1.32
N SER A 21 -9.01 -6.93 -0.29
CA SER A 21 -8.39 -7.85 0.64
C SER A 21 -9.36 -8.30 1.73
N GLU A 22 -8.91 -9.24 2.56
CA GLU A 22 -9.70 -9.67 3.71
C GLU A 22 -9.86 -8.57 4.74
N TYR A 23 -8.98 -7.56 4.73
CA TYR A 23 -9.06 -6.46 5.70
C TYR A 23 -10.18 -5.49 5.36
N ARG A 24 -10.36 -5.19 4.09
CA ARG A 24 -11.41 -4.35 3.52
C ARG A 24 -11.40 -2.88 3.92
N THR A 25 -10.98 -2.56 5.13
CA THR A 25 -10.95 -1.18 5.62
C THR A 25 -9.52 -0.76 5.88
N GLN A 26 -9.31 0.56 5.82
CA GLN A 26 -8.00 1.12 6.10
C GLN A 26 -7.59 0.89 7.56
N GLU A 27 -8.56 0.95 8.46
CA GLU A 27 -8.29 0.73 9.88
C GLU A 27 -7.79 -0.68 10.16
N ARG A 28 -8.45 -1.67 9.58
CA ARG A 28 -8.03 -3.05 9.77
C ARG A 28 -6.69 -3.33 9.14
N PHE A 29 -6.47 -2.76 7.96
CA PHE A 29 -5.19 -2.92 7.30
C PHE A 29 -4.07 -2.28 8.10
N ALA A 30 -4.33 -1.09 8.69
CA ALA A 30 -3.33 -0.42 9.52
C ALA A 30 -2.90 -1.31 10.68
N GLU A 31 -3.85 -1.96 11.33
CA GLU A 31 -3.52 -2.90 12.42
C GLU A 31 -2.65 -4.05 11.92
N ALA A 32 -2.95 -4.57 10.75
CA ALA A 32 -2.23 -5.72 10.20
C ALA A 32 -0.78 -5.37 9.87
N VAL A 33 -0.49 -4.13 9.52
CA VAL A 33 0.89 -3.69 9.23
C VAL A 33 1.52 -2.95 10.41
N PHE A 34 0.89 -3.02 11.57
CA PHE A 34 1.42 -2.46 12.82
C PHE A 34 1.63 -0.94 12.74
N THR A 35 0.67 -0.24 12.16
CA THR A 35 0.73 1.22 12.07
C THR A 35 -0.66 1.79 12.37
N ASP A 36 -0.80 3.11 12.26
CA ASP A 36 -2.08 3.75 12.47
C ASP A 36 -2.74 4.11 11.14
N VAL A 37 -4.04 4.39 11.20
CA VAL A 37 -4.80 4.69 9.98
C VAL A 37 -4.35 5.98 9.33
N THR A 38 -3.84 6.93 10.10
CA THR A 38 -3.33 8.18 9.55
C THR A 38 -2.15 7.92 8.62
N THR A 39 -1.26 7.02 9.04
CA THR A 39 -0.12 6.64 8.20
C THR A 39 -0.59 5.96 6.92
N VAL A 40 -1.58 5.05 7.03
CA VAL A 40 -2.13 4.39 5.85
C VAL A 40 -2.75 5.40 4.90
N ARG A 41 -3.51 6.35 5.43
CA ARG A 41 -4.12 7.39 4.60
C ARG A 41 -3.08 8.24 3.89
N ARG A 42 -1.95 8.50 4.54
CA ARG A 42 -0.86 9.23 3.92
C ARG A 42 -0.28 8.42 2.76
N TRP A 43 -0.13 7.10 2.94
CA TRP A 43 0.33 6.24 1.86
C TRP A 43 -0.63 6.26 0.67
N LEU A 44 -1.93 6.26 0.94
CA LEU A 44 -2.94 6.30 -0.13
C LEU A 44 -2.87 7.59 -0.92
N LYS A 45 -2.50 8.68 -0.27
CA LYS A 45 -2.45 9.98 -0.91
C LYS A 45 -1.11 10.25 -1.57
N ASN A 46 -0.02 9.94 -0.89
CA ASN A 46 1.33 10.34 -1.29
C ASN A 46 2.21 9.17 -1.74
N GLY A 47 1.71 7.94 -1.64
CA GLY A 47 2.52 6.77 -1.94
C GLY A 47 3.40 6.37 -0.78
N ILE A 48 4.20 5.34 -1.00
CA ILE A 48 5.13 4.81 -0.01
C ILE A 48 6.52 5.04 -0.55
N ASP A 49 7.36 5.74 0.19
CA ASP A 49 8.68 6.10 -0.29
C ASP A 49 9.81 5.21 0.24
N GLU A 50 9.49 4.25 1.10
CA GLU A 50 10.47 3.27 1.58
C GLU A 50 10.20 1.91 0.99
N ILE A 51 11.21 1.34 0.34
CA ILE A 51 11.02 0.04 -0.31
C ILE A 51 10.71 -1.07 0.70
N SER A 52 11.29 -1.01 1.89
CA SER A 52 11.01 -2.02 2.91
C SER A 52 9.54 -1.99 3.33
N THR A 53 8.96 -0.81 3.39
CA THR A 53 7.54 -0.67 3.70
C THR A 53 6.68 -1.23 2.57
N VAL A 54 7.06 -0.97 1.33
CA VAL A 54 6.34 -1.51 0.17
C VAL A 54 6.33 -3.03 0.22
N LEU A 55 7.47 -3.63 0.54
CA LEU A 55 7.57 -5.08 0.61
C LEU A 55 6.70 -5.65 1.74
N THR A 56 6.71 -4.99 2.89
CA THR A 56 5.88 -5.41 4.02
C THR A 56 4.40 -5.33 3.69
N VAL A 57 4.00 -4.24 3.06
CA VAL A 57 2.59 -4.04 2.68
C VAL A 57 2.16 -5.10 1.67
N ALA A 58 2.99 -5.37 0.67
CA ALA A 58 2.67 -6.40 -0.31
C ALA A 58 2.54 -7.77 0.34
N ASP A 59 3.43 -8.07 1.28
CA ASP A 59 3.40 -9.36 1.99
C ASP A 59 2.12 -9.50 2.81
N VAL A 60 1.74 -8.46 3.54
CA VAL A 60 0.53 -8.49 4.35
C VAL A 60 -0.71 -8.65 3.46
N LEU A 61 -0.72 -7.99 2.30
CA LEU A 61 -1.84 -8.12 1.37
C LEU A 61 -1.82 -9.43 0.60
N GLY A 62 -0.73 -10.18 0.67
CA GLY A 62 -0.62 -11.45 -0.04
C GLY A 62 -0.49 -11.29 -1.54
N VAL A 63 0.10 -10.19 -2.00
CA VAL A 63 0.26 -9.91 -3.42
C VAL A 63 1.73 -9.71 -3.75
N ASP A 64 2.05 -9.84 -5.03
CA ASP A 64 3.38 -9.53 -5.52
C ASP A 64 3.60 -8.02 -5.42
N VAL A 65 4.82 -7.61 -5.15
CA VAL A 65 5.15 -6.20 -5.03
C VAL A 65 4.82 -5.42 -6.29
N THR A 66 4.86 -6.07 -7.46
CA THR A 66 4.50 -5.40 -8.72
C THR A 66 3.03 -4.98 -8.73
N ALA A 67 2.18 -5.63 -7.97
CA ALA A 67 0.77 -5.22 -7.88
C ALA A 67 0.63 -3.85 -7.24
N LEU A 68 1.58 -3.45 -6.40
CA LEU A 68 1.59 -2.11 -5.83
C LEU A 68 2.25 -1.09 -6.75
N LEU A 69 3.33 -1.50 -7.43
CA LEU A 69 4.17 -0.57 -8.17
C LEU A 69 3.64 -0.25 -9.56
N PHE A 70 2.88 -1.15 -10.16
CA PHE A 70 2.39 -1.00 -11.51
C PHE A 70 0.88 -1.23 -11.59
#